data_73684347c661a7e8d3ff02d64e7c0cdd
#
_entry.id   73684347c661a7e8d3ff02d64e7c0cdd
#
_cell.length_a   1.000
_cell.length_b   1.000
_cell.length_c   1.000
_cell.angle_alpha   90.00
_cell.angle_beta   90.00
_cell.angle_gamma   90.00
#
_symmetry.space_group_name_H-M   'P 1'
#
loop_
_entity.id
_entity.type
_entity.pdbx_description
1 polymer ?
#
loop_
_entity_poly.entity_id
_entity_poly.type
_entity_poly.pdbx_seq_one_letter_code
_entity_poly.pdbx_strand_id
1 'polypeptide(L)'
;MDWIEANGASLRYDLSSSGSEIVVLPHEVGGCIESWDDALPAFQRRFRVLRYDQRGFGMSERTRAITMDGIVADLVALLDALRIAWPVHLAGCAMGAAAALAFAGRHPGRAGRVVAASPATWANADPAAARKRIDEIERGGVRAVEQGSLAASYPEAMRALDRPRFERFRRRWLANDPEAMAAILRMSTNPAYDLSSDLARISAPTLVIGCTHDGIRTPAMASKVAAQIPGARYVESISGHFMAVETPDLFAEHAVPFLTAGVSK
;
A
#
# COMPACT_ATOMS: atom_id res chain seq x y z
N MET A 1 -18.00 -4.56 -7.06
CA MET A 1 -17.01 -5.51 -6.53
C MET A 1 -17.23 -6.84 -7.18
N ASP A 2 -16.17 -7.49 -7.63
CA ASP A 2 -16.21 -8.75 -8.37
C ASP A 2 -14.92 -9.54 -8.09
N TRP A 3 -14.79 -10.76 -8.65
CA TRP A 3 -13.59 -11.59 -8.57
C TRP A 3 -13.10 -11.93 -9.97
N ILE A 4 -11.78 -12.08 -10.10
CA ILE A 4 -11.14 -12.43 -11.36
C ILE A 4 -9.95 -13.36 -11.10
N GLU A 5 -9.77 -14.35 -11.97
CA GLU A 5 -8.59 -15.21 -11.96
C GLU A 5 -7.40 -14.46 -12.58
N ALA A 6 -6.36 -14.23 -11.77
CA ALA A 6 -5.13 -13.56 -12.19
C ALA A 6 -3.92 -14.19 -11.50
N ASN A 7 -2.88 -14.52 -12.28
CA ASN A 7 -1.64 -15.15 -11.79
C ASN A 7 -1.89 -16.41 -10.92
N GLY A 8 -2.89 -17.22 -11.31
CA GLY A 8 -3.23 -18.46 -10.60
C GLY A 8 -3.87 -18.25 -9.23
N ALA A 9 -4.53 -17.10 -9.00
CA ALA A 9 -5.32 -16.85 -7.82
C ALA A 9 -6.60 -16.08 -8.13
N SER A 10 -7.62 -16.29 -7.33
CA SER A 10 -8.88 -15.54 -7.37
C SER A 10 -8.70 -14.25 -6.58
N LEU A 11 -8.69 -13.11 -7.27
CA LEU A 11 -8.52 -11.78 -6.68
C LEU A 11 -9.84 -11.02 -6.68
N ARG A 12 -10.24 -10.50 -5.51
CA ARG A 12 -11.35 -9.58 -5.38
C ARG A 12 -10.92 -8.18 -5.81
N TYR A 13 -11.73 -7.52 -6.64
CA TYR A 13 -11.46 -6.18 -7.09
C TYR A 13 -12.72 -5.31 -7.15
N ASP A 14 -12.51 -4.00 -7.24
CA ASP A 14 -13.51 -2.99 -7.48
C ASP A 14 -12.95 -1.97 -8.48
N LEU A 15 -13.63 -1.85 -9.62
CA LEU A 15 -13.24 -0.94 -10.69
C LEU A 15 -14.38 0.03 -10.97
N SER A 16 -14.18 1.31 -10.70
CA SER A 16 -15.18 2.34 -10.98
C SER A 16 -15.38 2.54 -12.49
N SER A 17 -16.58 2.98 -12.87
CA SER A 17 -16.97 3.11 -14.28
C SER A 17 -16.59 4.46 -14.92
N SER A 18 -16.21 5.47 -14.12
CA SER A 18 -15.98 6.85 -14.60
C SER A 18 -14.49 7.20 -14.61
N GLY A 19 -14.11 8.06 -15.55
CA GLY A 19 -12.73 8.56 -15.71
C GLY A 19 -12.03 7.99 -16.95
N SER A 20 -11.18 8.81 -17.59
CA SER A 20 -10.40 8.41 -18.77
C SER A 20 -9.07 7.76 -18.41
N GLU A 21 -8.47 8.16 -17.30
CA GLU A 21 -7.22 7.61 -16.77
C GLU A 21 -7.50 6.73 -15.58
N ILE A 22 -6.65 5.73 -15.38
CA ILE A 22 -6.80 4.76 -14.30
C ILE A 22 -5.77 5.03 -13.21
N VAL A 23 -6.27 5.03 -11.96
CA VAL A 23 -5.42 4.94 -10.77
C VAL A 23 -5.66 3.62 -10.07
N VAL A 24 -4.58 2.92 -9.73
CA VAL A 24 -4.60 1.71 -8.91
C VAL A 24 -4.23 2.07 -7.48
N LEU A 25 -5.00 1.55 -6.53
CA LEU A 25 -4.84 1.81 -5.11
C LEU A 25 -4.52 0.50 -4.34
N PRO A 26 -3.25 0.06 -4.31
CA PRO A 26 -2.83 -1.09 -3.49
C PRO A 26 -2.88 -0.73 -2.01
N HIS A 27 -3.46 -1.63 -1.19
CA HIS A 27 -3.63 -1.40 0.23
C HIS A 27 -2.38 -1.72 1.08
N GLU A 28 -2.36 -1.26 2.32
CA GLU A 28 -1.35 -1.52 3.35
C GLU A 28 -1.41 -2.95 3.90
N VAL A 29 -0.46 -3.34 4.76
CA VAL A 29 -0.49 -4.64 5.47
C VAL A 29 -1.72 -4.74 6.36
N GLY A 30 -2.49 -5.81 6.17
CA GLY A 30 -3.73 -6.02 6.90
C GLY A 30 -4.90 -5.16 6.42
N GLY A 31 -4.71 -4.43 5.31
CA GLY A 31 -5.75 -3.70 4.62
C GLY A 31 -6.54 -4.56 3.63
N CYS A 32 -7.45 -3.91 2.93
CA CYS A 32 -8.30 -4.48 1.89
C CYS A 32 -8.91 -3.34 1.04
N ILE A 33 -9.79 -3.65 0.10
CA ILE A 33 -10.51 -2.65 -0.71
C ILE A 33 -11.10 -1.53 0.16
N GLU A 34 -11.69 -1.88 1.28
CA GLU A 34 -12.37 -0.95 2.19
C GLU A 34 -11.41 0.01 2.93
N SER A 35 -10.11 -0.20 2.86
CA SER A 35 -9.12 0.78 3.36
C SER A 35 -9.18 2.11 2.59
N TRP A 36 -9.71 2.07 1.39
CA TRP A 36 -9.80 3.21 0.49
C TRP A 36 -11.15 3.93 0.48
N ASP A 37 -12.17 3.43 1.22
CA ASP A 37 -13.55 3.94 1.12
C ASP A 37 -13.65 5.45 1.41
N ASP A 38 -12.93 5.92 2.43
CA ASP A 38 -12.99 7.34 2.82
C ASP A 38 -12.24 8.26 1.83
N ALA A 39 -11.19 7.78 1.17
CA ALA A 39 -10.44 8.54 0.15
C ALA A 39 -11.04 8.43 -1.26
N LEU A 40 -11.77 7.34 -1.55
CA LEU A 40 -12.28 6.99 -2.87
C LEU A 40 -13.03 8.11 -3.59
N PRO A 41 -13.95 8.86 -2.95
CA PRO A 41 -14.72 9.91 -3.63
C PRO A 41 -13.83 11.01 -4.27
N ALA A 42 -12.68 11.31 -3.65
CA ALA A 42 -11.76 12.31 -4.19
C ALA A 42 -11.07 11.82 -5.47
N PHE A 43 -10.69 10.56 -5.52
CA PHE A 43 -10.08 9.95 -6.71
C PHE A 43 -11.09 9.76 -7.85
N GLN A 44 -12.31 9.29 -7.54
CA GLN A 44 -13.37 9.02 -8.54
C GLN A 44 -13.84 10.26 -9.31
N ARG A 45 -13.60 11.47 -8.79
CA ARG A 45 -13.88 12.72 -9.51
C ARG A 45 -13.00 12.93 -10.76
N ARG A 46 -11.86 12.23 -10.84
CA ARG A 46 -10.83 12.44 -11.88
C ARG A 46 -10.42 11.17 -12.59
N PHE A 47 -10.44 10.04 -11.89
CA PHE A 47 -9.90 8.77 -12.35
C PHE A 47 -10.97 7.69 -12.37
N ARG A 48 -10.76 6.74 -13.24
CA ARG A 48 -11.29 5.40 -13.07
C ARG A 48 -10.42 4.70 -12.03
N VAL A 49 -11.00 4.27 -10.92
CA VAL A 49 -10.26 3.76 -9.75
C VAL A 49 -10.33 2.25 -9.71
N LEU A 50 -9.17 1.60 -9.69
CA LEU A 50 -9.04 0.17 -9.41
C LEU A 50 -8.52 -0.02 -7.99
N ARG A 51 -9.32 -0.70 -7.17
CA ARG A 51 -8.94 -1.21 -5.85
C ARG A 51 -9.01 -2.72 -5.88
N TYR A 52 -8.15 -3.41 -5.17
CA TYR A 52 -8.19 -4.87 -5.09
C TYR A 52 -7.67 -5.34 -3.75
N ASP A 53 -8.14 -6.49 -3.31
CA ASP A 53 -7.56 -7.20 -2.19
C ASP A 53 -6.33 -7.96 -2.68
N GLN A 54 -5.16 -7.66 -2.13
CA GLN A 54 -3.94 -8.41 -2.44
C GLN A 54 -4.10 -9.86 -1.98
N ARG A 55 -3.47 -10.80 -2.68
CA ARG A 55 -3.49 -12.23 -2.32
C ARG A 55 -3.18 -12.42 -0.84
N GLY A 56 -4.02 -13.18 -0.15
CA GLY A 56 -3.93 -13.42 1.30
C GLY A 56 -4.73 -12.45 2.16
N PHE A 57 -5.22 -11.34 1.58
CA PHE A 57 -5.94 -10.29 2.32
C PHE A 57 -7.37 -10.11 1.83
N GLY A 58 -8.18 -9.47 2.68
CA GLY A 58 -9.58 -9.18 2.39
C GLY A 58 -10.36 -10.45 2.05
N MET A 59 -10.97 -10.47 0.85
CA MET A 59 -11.72 -11.62 0.34
C MET A 59 -11.06 -12.25 -0.90
N SER A 60 -9.82 -11.88 -1.23
CA SER A 60 -9.01 -12.59 -2.22
C SER A 60 -8.54 -13.94 -1.69
N GLU A 61 -8.08 -14.80 -2.60
CA GLU A 61 -7.61 -16.12 -2.26
C GLU A 61 -6.50 -16.09 -1.21
N ARG A 62 -6.60 -16.99 -0.23
CA ARG A 62 -5.63 -17.11 0.86
C ARG A 62 -4.30 -17.67 0.38
N THR A 63 -3.22 -17.25 1.02
CA THR A 63 -1.87 -17.76 0.74
C THR A 63 -1.02 -17.82 1.99
N ARG A 64 -0.09 -18.77 2.02
CA ARG A 64 0.93 -18.91 3.06
C ARG A 64 2.29 -18.36 2.64
N ALA A 65 2.43 -17.98 1.37
CA ALA A 65 3.67 -17.45 0.82
C ALA A 65 3.40 -16.11 0.12
N ILE A 66 4.06 -15.07 0.59
CA ILE A 66 3.99 -13.73 0.02
C ILE A 66 5.41 -13.27 -0.31
N THR A 67 5.60 -12.82 -1.55
CA THR A 67 6.85 -12.20 -2.00
C THR A 67 6.52 -10.90 -2.75
N MET A 68 7.45 -9.95 -2.81
CA MET A 68 7.24 -8.74 -3.60
C MET A 68 7.10 -9.06 -5.10
N ASP A 69 7.79 -10.09 -5.58
CA ASP A 69 7.64 -10.56 -6.96
C ASP A 69 6.22 -11.07 -7.23
N GLY A 70 5.65 -11.82 -6.28
CA GLY A 70 4.26 -12.30 -6.36
C GLY A 70 3.25 -11.15 -6.33
N ILE A 71 3.44 -10.16 -5.43
CA ILE A 71 2.57 -8.97 -5.34
C ILE A 71 2.56 -8.20 -6.67
N VAL A 72 3.73 -7.97 -7.26
CA VAL A 72 3.86 -7.28 -8.55
C VAL A 72 3.27 -8.11 -9.69
N ALA A 73 3.53 -9.42 -9.71
CA ALA A 73 2.99 -10.33 -10.73
C ALA A 73 1.46 -10.40 -10.67
N ASP A 74 0.87 -10.44 -9.47
CA ASP A 74 -0.59 -10.40 -9.29
C ASP A 74 -1.18 -9.10 -9.84
N LEU A 75 -0.55 -7.95 -9.57
CA LEU A 75 -1.00 -6.66 -10.09
C LEU A 75 -0.92 -6.61 -11.63
N VAL A 76 0.19 -7.08 -12.21
CA VAL A 76 0.33 -7.16 -13.68
C VAL A 76 -0.77 -8.02 -14.28
N ALA A 77 -0.96 -9.23 -13.76
CA ALA A 77 -1.95 -10.16 -14.27
C ALA A 77 -3.39 -9.66 -14.08
N LEU A 78 -3.68 -8.97 -12.95
CA LEU A 78 -4.97 -8.32 -12.72
C LEU A 78 -5.27 -7.27 -13.78
N LEU A 79 -4.32 -6.39 -14.08
CA LEU A 79 -4.47 -5.34 -15.07
C LEU A 79 -4.65 -5.93 -16.48
N ASP A 80 -3.90 -6.97 -16.83
CA ASP A 80 -4.00 -7.67 -18.11
C ASP A 80 -5.35 -8.40 -18.26
N ALA A 81 -5.82 -9.10 -17.20
CA ALA A 81 -7.12 -9.79 -17.19
C ALA A 81 -8.31 -8.81 -17.31
N LEU A 82 -8.19 -7.63 -16.69
CA LEU A 82 -9.17 -6.55 -16.81
C LEU A 82 -9.05 -5.76 -18.12
N ARG A 83 -8.08 -6.10 -18.98
CA ARG A 83 -7.78 -5.41 -20.26
C ARG A 83 -7.56 -3.92 -20.08
N ILE A 84 -6.88 -3.55 -19.01
CA ILE A 84 -6.57 -2.16 -18.70
C ILE A 84 -5.38 -1.70 -19.54
N ALA A 85 -5.58 -0.62 -20.29
CA ALA A 85 -4.53 -0.03 -21.10
C ALA A 85 -3.47 0.67 -20.22
N TRP A 86 -2.24 0.70 -20.71
CA TRP A 86 -1.09 1.36 -20.10
C TRP A 86 -0.90 2.78 -20.61
N PRO A 87 -0.26 3.69 -19.87
CA PRO A 87 0.17 3.52 -18.48
C PRO A 87 -0.97 3.69 -17.47
N VAL A 88 -0.81 3.17 -16.24
CA VAL A 88 -1.70 3.41 -15.11
C VAL A 88 -1.02 4.23 -14.02
N HIS A 89 -1.77 5.06 -13.32
CA HIS A 89 -1.29 5.72 -12.12
C HIS A 89 -1.37 4.77 -10.91
N LEU A 90 -0.50 4.98 -9.92
CA LEU A 90 -0.52 4.20 -8.69
C LEU A 90 -0.45 5.14 -7.48
N ALA A 91 -1.23 4.85 -6.45
CA ALA A 91 -1.14 5.56 -5.18
C ALA A 91 -1.32 4.59 -4.01
N GLY A 92 -0.39 4.58 -3.07
CA GLY A 92 -0.42 3.66 -1.94
C GLY A 92 0.22 4.21 -0.68
N CYS A 93 0.00 3.52 0.45
CA CYS A 93 0.72 3.76 1.70
C CYS A 93 1.35 2.47 2.22
N ALA A 94 2.41 2.58 3.00
CA ALA A 94 3.12 1.47 3.61
C ALA A 94 3.56 0.40 2.59
N MET A 95 3.06 -0.84 2.73
CA MET A 95 3.34 -1.95 1.79
C MET A 95 2.68 -1.71 0.42
N GLY A 96 1.51 -1.09 0.36
CA GLY A 96 0.88 -0.70 -0.91
C GLY A 96 1.73 0.32 -1.68
N ALA A 97 2.39 1.25 -0.97
CA ALA A 97 3.37 2.15 -1.57
C ALA A 97 4.60 1.39 -2.10
N ALA A 98 5.10 0.41 -1.34
CA ALA A 98 6.20 -0.44 -1.78
C ALA A 98 5.84 -1.24 -3.04
N ALA A 99 4.62 -1.81 -3.09
CA ALA A 99 4.11 -2.52 -4.26
C ALA A 99 4.03 -1.60 -5.50
N ALA A 100 3.52 -0.38 -5.33
CA ALA A 100 3.44 0.62 -6.40
C ALA A 100 4.83 1.01 -6.94
N LEU A 101 5.80 1.23 -6.04
CA LEU A 101 7.18 1.55 -6.42
C LEU A 101 7.89 0.36 -7.09
N ALA A 102 7.74 -0.85 -6.56
CA ALA A 102 8.30 -2.06 -7.17
C ALA A 102 7.72 -2.29 -8.57
N PHE A 103 6.40 -2.14 -8.74
CA PHE A 103 5.76 -2.21 -10.06
C PHE A 103 6.35 -1.19 -11.03
N ALA A 104 6.48 0.07 -10.63
CA ALA A 104 7.01 1.12 -11.48
C ALA A 104 8.47 0.89 -11.90
N GLY A 105 9.31 0.37 -10.99
CA GLY A 105 10.72 0.07 -11.27
C GLY A 105 10.91 -1.19 -12.14
N ARG A 106 10.02 -2.18 -12.01
CA ARG A 106 10.09 -3.45 -12.78
C ARG A 106 9.41 -3.38 -14.13
N HIS A 107 8.46 -2.45 -14.29
CA HIS A 107 7.68 -2.27 -15.53
C HIS A 107 7.76 -0.82 -16.02
N PRO A 108 8.96 -0.32 -16.40
CA PRO A 108 9.11 1.03 -16.91
C PRO A 108 8.21 1.24 -18.13
N GLY A 109 7.52 2.39 -18.18
CA GLY A 109 6.53 2.71 -19.21
C GLY A 109 5.11 2.18 -18.92
N ARG A 110 4.92 1.27 -17.97
CA ARG A 110 3.60 0.82 -17.53
C ARG A 110 3.02 1.66 -16.37
N ALA A 111 3.85 2.39 -15.64
CA ALA A 111 3.46 3.35 -14.62
C ALA A 111 3.42 4.76 -15.19
N GLY A 112 2.29 5.46 -15.01
CA GLY A 112 2.15 6.86 -15.40
C GLY A 112 2.73 7.81 -14.36
N ARG A 113 2.15 7.86 -13.17
CA ARG A 113 2.63 8.62 -12.00
C ARG A 113 2.46 7.78 -10.75
N VAL A 114 3.33 7.96 -9.76
CA VAL A 114 3.31 7.19 -8.53
C VAL A 114 3.27 8.11 -7.32
N VAL A 115 2.37 7.82 -6.36
CA VAL A 115 2.32 8.44 -5.04
C VAL A 115 2.55 7.38 -3.99
N ALA A 116 3.56 7.58 -3.15
CA ALA A 116 3.99 6.62 -2.15
C ALA A 116 4.11 7.29 -0.77
N ALA A 117 3.13 7.04 0.12
CA ALA A 117 3.19 7.50 1.50
C ALA A 117 3.81 6.45 2.41
N SER A 118 4.75 6.85 3.26
CA SER A 118 5.41 5.97 4.24
C SER A 118 5.90 4.63 3.65
N PRO A 119 6.62 4.61 2.51
CA PRO A 119 6.88 3.39 1.76
C PRO A 119 7.78 2.40 2.50
N ALA A 120 7.36 1.13 2.55
CA ALA A 120 8.07 0.03 3.21
C ALA A 120 9.00 -0.70 2.21
N THR A 121 10.11 -0.09 1.81
CA THR A 121 10.97 -0.55 0.71
C THR A 121 12.19 -1.36 1.12
N TRP A 122 12.45 -1.52 2.42
CA TRP A 122 13.51 -2.40 2.96
C TRP A 122 13.12 -2.90 4.35
N ALA A 123 13.78 -3.97 4.81
CA ALA A 123 13.65 -4.46 6.17
C ALA A 123 14.28 -3.48 7.17
N ASN A 124 13.52 -3.05 8.18
CA ASN A 124 13.99 -2.13 9.23
C ASN A 124 13.68 -2.63 10.65
N ALA A 125 13.14 -3.83 10.78
CA ALA A 125 12.84 -4.42 12.08
C ALA A 125 14.05 -5.18 12.62
N ASP A 126 14.20 -5.16 13.95
CA ASP A 126 15.10 -6.10 14.62
C ASP A 126 14.63 -7.54 14.32
N PRO A 127 15.52 -8.43 13.81
CA PRO A 127 15.13 -9.78 13.40
C PRO A 127 14.55 -10.64 14.54
N ALA A 128 15.00 -10.45 15.78
CA ALA A 128 14.48 -11.19 16.93
C ALA A 128 13.06 -10.72 17.29
N ALA A 129 12.83 -9.40 17.30
CA ALA A 129 11.50 -8.83 17.52
C ALA A 129 10.51 -9.21 16.40
N ALA A 130 10.98 -9.24 15.15
CA ALA A 130 10.19 -9.69 14.01
C ALA A 130 9.76 -11.15 14.15
N ARG A 131 10.70 -12.04 14.48
CA ARG A 131 10.42 -13.47 14.71
C ARG A 131 9.43 -13.67 15.84
N LYS A 132 9.64 -13.01 16.99
CA LYS A 132 8.71 -13.08 18.12
C LYS A 132 7.29 -12.69 17.70
N ARG A 133 7.14 -11.63 16.94
CA ARG A 133 5.83 -11.16 16.45
C ARG A 133 5.18 -12.18 15.51
N ILE A 134 5.94 -12.78 14.62
CA ILE A 134 5.46 -13.85 13.73
C ILE A 134 4.98 -15.04 14.54
N ASP A 135 5.78 -15.52 15.52
CA ASP A 135 5.43 -16.61 16.40
C ASP A 135 4.15 -16.33 17.22
N GLU A 136 3.96 -15.08 17.67
CA GLU A 136 2.75 -14.66 18.40
C GLU A 136 1.52 -14.72 17.51
N ILE A 137 1.62 -14.28 16.23
CA ILE A 137 0.52 -14.40 15.27
C ILE A 137 0.17 -15.84 14.98
N GLU A 138 1.16 -16.70 14.77
CA GLU A 138 0.95 -18.12 14.46
C GLU A 138 0.29 -18.89 15.60
N ARG A 139 0.59 -18.54 16.84
CA ARG A 139 0.03 -19.21 18.02
C ARG A 139 -1.31 -18.65 18.48
N GLY A 140 -1.48 -17.34 18.40
CA GLY A 140 -2.61 -16.63 19.01
C GLY A 140 -3.44 -15.77 18.04
N GLY A 141 -3.16 -15.87 16.74
CA GLY A 141 -3.83 -15.08 15.72
C GLY A 141 -3.43 -13.60 15.74
N VAL A 142 -4.03 -12.83 14.86
CA VAL A 142 -3.71 -11.40 14.68
C VAL A 142 -3.91 -10.58 15.96
N ARG A 143 -4.87 -10.98 16.80
CA ARG A 143 -5.15 -10.30 18.08
C ARG A 143 -3.96 -10.34 19.06
N ALA A 144 -3.13 -11.37 19.01
CA ALA A 144 -1.98 -11.49 19.90
C ALA A 144 -0.97 -10.34 19.75
N VAL A 145 -0.90 -9.72 18.57
CA VAL A 145 0.04 -8.64 18.26
C VAL A 145 -0.61 -7.25 18.16
N GLU A 146 -1.89 -7.15 18.49
CA GLU A 146 -2.65 -5.90 18.35
C GLU A 146 -2.02 -4.73 19.09
N GLN A 147 -1.69 -4.91 20.36
CA GLN A 147 -1.15 -3.84 21.22
C GLN A 147 0.21 -3.34 20.74
N GLY A 148 1.06 -4.23 20.19
CA GLY A 148 2.36 -3.85 19.66
C GLY A 148 2.29 -3.33 18.23
N SER A 149 1.78 -4.14 17.32
CA SER A 149 1.82 -3.85 15.89
C SER A 149 0.84 -2.75 15.48
N LEU A 150 -0.43 -2.87 15.86
CA LEU A 150 -1.43 -1.88 15.50
C LEU A 150 -1.22 -0.56 16.23
N ALA A 151 -0.75 -0.62 17.49
CA ALA A 151 -0.43 0.60 18.22
C ALA A 151 0.72 1.40 17.60
N ALA A 152 1.73 0.70 17.07
CA ALA A 152 2.84 1.34 16.37
C ALA A 152 2.43 1.90 15.00
N SER A 153 1.59 1.16 14.25
CA SER A 153 1.19 1.53 12.89
C SER A 153 0.09 2.58 12.84
N TYR A 154 -0.76 2.66 13.86
CA TYR A 154 -1.85 3.64 13.96
C TYR A 154 -1.67 4.41 15.28
N PRO A 155 -0.87 5.48 15.31
CA PRO A 155 -0.49 6.19 16.54
C PRO A 155 -1.67 6.84 17.24
N GLU A 156 -1.57 7.04 18.55
CA GLU A 156 -2.67 7.58 19.38
C GLU A 156 -3.16 8.95 18.89
N ALA A 157 -2.25 9.82 18.42
CA ALA A 157 -2.63 11.08 17.83
C ALA A 157 -3.64 10.94 16.68
N MET A 158 -3.45 9.91 15.83
CA MET A 158 -4.36 9.61 14.71
C MET A 158 -5.66 8.93 15.19
N ARG A 159 -5.58 8.09 16.22
CA ARG A 159 -6.79 7.48 16.83
C ARG A 159 -7.71 8.51 17.45
N ALA A 160 -7.12 9.54 18.07
CA ALA A 160 -7.85 10.61 18.72
C ALA A 160 -8.58 11.53 17.71
N LEU A 161 -8.06 11.65 16.48
CA LEU A 161 -8.69 12.47 15.43
C LEU A 161 -10.05 11.91 14.99
N ASP A 162 -10.14 10.59 14.82
CA ASP A 162 -11.38 9.91 14.39
C ASP A 162 -11.45 8.50 15.00
N ARG A 163 -11.94 8.44 16.22
CA ARG A 163 -12.08 7.16 16.93
C ARG A 163 -13.00 6.15 16.23
N PRO A 164 -14.15 6.54 15.67
CA PRO A 164 -14.98 5.63 14.88
C PRO A 164 -14.26 5.05 13.67
N ARG A 165 -13.48 5.83 12.93
CA ARG A 165 -12.65 5.35 11.80
C ARG A 165 -11.62 4.33 12.27
N PHE A 166 -10.88 4.65 13.33
CA PHE A 166 -9.93 3.71 13.93
C PHE A 166 -10.59 2.38 14.30
N GLU A 167 -11.76 2.41 14.97
CA GLU A 167 -12.44 1.19 15.38
C GLU A 167 -12.96 0.36 14.16
N ARG A 168 -13.40 1.01 13.09
CA ARG A 168 -13.74 0.30 11.83
C ARG A 168 -12.50 -0.38 11.24
N PHE A 169 -11.38 0.35 11.15
CA PHE A 169 -10.11 -0.20 10.66
C PHE A 169 -9.61 -1.35 11.55
N ARG A 170 -9.59 -1.15 12.87
CA ARG A 170 -9.17 -2.15 13.85
C ARG A 170 -9.92 -3.48 13.69
N ARG A 171 -11.23 -3.43 13.52
CA ARG A 171 -12.06 -4.65 13.35
C ARG A 171 -11.68 -5.41 12.09
N ARG A 172 -11.48 -4.72 10.96
CA ARG A 172 -11.01 -5.33 9.72
C ARG A 172 -9.61 -5.90 9.87
N TRP A 173 -8.71 -5.14 10.48
CA TRP A 173 -7.33 -5.58 10.73
C TRP A 173 -7.27 -6.85 11.57
N LEU A 174 -8.08 -6.96 12.62
CA LEU A 174 -8.19 -8.15 13.46
C LEU A 174 -8.82 -9.36 12.75
N ALA A 175 -9.59 -9.15 11.71
CA ALA A 175 -10.23 -10.21 10.93
C ALA A 175 -9.32 -10.82 9.85
N ASN A 176 -8.09 -10.31 9.70
CA ASN A 176 -7.13 -10.86 8.74
C ASN A 176 -6.75 -12.31 9.06
N ASP A 177 -6.41 -13.05 8.01
CA ASP A 177 -5.84 -14.38 8.12
C ASP A 177 -4.47 -14.34 8.82
N PRO A 178 -4.27 -15.06 9.94
CA PRO A 178 -3.00 -15.09 10.63
C PRO A 178 -1.84 -15.60 9.78
N GLU A 179 -2.09 -16.57 8.87
CA GLU A 179 -1.06 -17.12 8.01
C GLU A 179 -0.56 -16.08 6.99
N ALA A 180 -1.47 -15.33 6.38
CA ALA A 180 -1.11 -14.25 5.46
C ALA A 180 -0.38 -13.10 6.18
N MET A 181 -0.86 -12.74 7.39
CA MET A 181 -0.18 -11.74 8.22
C MET A 181 1.25 -12.17 8.62
N ALA A 182 1.44 -13.41 8.98
CA ALA A 182 2.78 -13.96 9.27
C ALA A 182 3.64 -13.98 7.99
N ALA A 183 3.08 -14.38 6.84
CA ALA A 183 3.80 -14.45 5.56
C ALA A 183 4.30 -13.07 5.10
N ILE A 184 3.46 -12.04 5.14
CA ILE A 184 3.88 -10.68 4.75
C ILE A 184 4.95 -10.12 5.70
N LEU A 185 4.86 -10.42 7.00
CA LEU A 185 5.89 -10.03 7.96
C LEU A 185 7.20 -10.76 7.71
N ARG A 186 7.18 -12.08 7.44
CA ARG A 186 8.39 -12.83 7.05
C ARG A 186 9.09 -12.19 5.86
N MET A 187 8.33 -11.78 4.83
CA MET A 187 8.89 -11.08 3.68
C MET A 187 9.49 -9.73 4.07
N SER A 188 8.68 -8.85 4.67
CA SER A 188 9.03 -7.45 4.89
C SER A 188 10.07 -7.21 6.00
N THR A 189 10.31 -8.20 6.85
CA THR A 189 11.33 -8.15 7.91
C THR A 189 12.55 -9.02 7.59
N ASN A 190 12.55 -9.74 6.47
CA ASN A 190 13.74 -10.45 6.00
C ASN A 190 14.85 -9.46 5.67
N PRO A 191 16.05 -9.61 6.22
CA PRO A 191 17.18 -8.71 5.91
C PRO A 191 17.51 -8.58 4.41
N ALA A 192 17.16 -9.58 3.60
CA ALA A 192 17.31 -9.54 2.15
C ALA A 192 16.19 -8.74 1.42
N TYR A 193 15.16 -8.29 2.14
CA TYR A 193 14.11 -7.46 1.55
C TYR A 193 14.62 -6.04 1.34
N ASP A 194 14.91 -5.70 0.09
CA ASP A 194 15.40 -4.40 -0.34
C ASP A 194 14.95 -4.12 -1.79
N LEU A 195 14.29 -2.99 -1.99
CA LEU A 195 13.82 -2.51 -3.30
C LEU A 195 14.72 -1.44 -3.92
N SER A 196 15.91 -1.17 -3.39
CA SER A 196 16.79 -0.10 -3.86
C SER A 196 17.06 -0.21 -5.37
N SER A 197 17.24 -1.42 -5.89
CA SER A 197 17.44 -1.65 -7.32
C SER A 197 16.18 -1.33 -8.15
N ASP A 198 14.98 -1.52 -7.61
CA ASP A 198 13.74 -1.16 -8.26
C ASP A 198 13.57 0.37 -8.26
N LEU A 199 13.83 1.02 -7.12
CA LEU A 199 13.71 2.48 -6.96
C LEU A 199 14.59 3.23 -7.98
N ALA A 200 15.82 2.79 -8.18
CA ALA A 200 16.77 3.40 -9.11
C ALA A 200 16.33 3.30 -10.60
N ARG A 201 15.41 2.36 -10.93
CA ARG A 201 14.89 2.16 -12.29
C ARG A 201 13.58 2.88 -12.56
N ILE A 202 12.98 3.52 -11.57
CA ILE A 202 11.72 4.24 -11.76
C ILE A 202 11.95 5.46 -12.66
N SER A 203 11.24 5.48 -13.79
CA SER A 203 11.21 6.61 -14.72
C SER A 203 9.92 7.44 -14.61
N ALA A 204 8.89 6.88 -13.98
CA ALA A 204 7.62 7.56 -13.76
C ALA A 204 7.77 8.72 -12.77
N PRO A 205 7.14 9.89 -13.02
CA PRO A 205 7.10 10.96 -12.02
C PRO A 205 6.55 10.42 -10.69
N THR A 206 7.32 10.62 -9.62
CA THR A 206 7.02 10.03 -8.31
C THR A 206 6.95 11.09 -7.22
N LEU A 207 5.93 11.01 -6.37
CA LEU A 207 5.79 11.76 -5.14
C LEU A 207 5.92 10.79 -3.96
N VAL A 208 6.88 11.06 -3.08
CA VAL A 208 7.01 10.36 -1.81
C VAL A 208 6.54 11.25 -0.68
N ILE A 209 5.70 10.72 0.22
CA ILE A 209 5.14 11.45 1.36
C ILE A 209 5.69 10.82 2.65
N GLY A 210 6.37 11.63 3.46
CA GLY A 210 6.77 11.28 4.83
C GLY A 210 5.67 11.69 5.82
N CYS A 211 5.26 10.79 6.71
CA CYS A 211 4.21 11.07 7.68
C CYS A 211 4.82 11.38 9.06
N THR A 212 4.51 12.56 9.64
CA THR A 212 5.21 13.09 10.82
C THR A 212 4.97 12.29 12.11
N HIS A 213 3.86 11.55 12.18
CA HIS A 213 3.53 10.66 13.32
C HIS A 213 3.88 9.20 13.05
N ASP A 214 4.52 8.88 11.91
CA ASP A 214 4.95 7.52 11.60
C ASP A 214 6.24 7.15 12.33
N GLY A 215 6.12 6.31 13.36
CA GLY A 215 7.27 5.76 14.09
C GLY A 215 7.93 4.53 13.43
N ILE A 216 7.28 3.95 12.39
CA ILE A 216 7.77 2.74 11.69
C ILE A 216 8.59 3.12 10.46
N ARG A 217 8.06 4.03 9.65
CA ARG A 217 8.68 4.58 8.44
C ARG A 217 8.78 6.08 8.57
N THR A 218 9.73 6.53 9.39
CA THR A 218 9.87 7.96 9.75
C THR A 218 10.02 8.85 8.51
N PRO A 219 9.69 10.15 8.61
CA PRO A 219 9.92 11.10 7.52
C PRO A 219 11.33 11.02 6.93
N ALA A 220 12.34 10.88 7.79
CA ALA A 220 13.73 10.71 7.35
C ALA A 220 13.95 9.44 6.50
N MET A 221 13.25 8.34 6.81
CA MET A 221 13.29 7.12 6.00
C MET A 221 12.57 7.32 4.66
N ALA A 222 11.42 7.96 4.65
CA ALA A 222 10.68 8.28 3.42
C ALA A 222 11.50 9.23 2.51
N SER A 223 12.19 10.21 3.09
CA SER A 223 13.11 11.08 2.35
C SER A 223 14.26 10.30 1.70
N LYS A 224 14.81 9.29 2.40
CA LYS A 224 15.83 8.39 1.82
C LYS A 224 15.30 7.57 0.65
N VAL A 225 14.02 7.14 0.68
CA VAL A 225 13.38 6.50 -0.48
C VAL A 225 13.31 7.46 -1.65
N ALA A 226 12.83 8.69 -1.43
CA ALA A 226 12.75 9.70 -2.48
C ALA A 226 14.10 9.97 -3.14
N ALA A 227 15.17 10.03 -2.34
CA ALA A 227 16.54 10.26 -2.84
C ALA A 227 17.07 9.14 -3.74
N GLN A 228 16.50 7.93 -3.68
CA GLN A 228 16.88 6.80 -4.54
C GLN A 228 16.11 6.76 -5.86
N ILE A 229 15.06 7.57 -6.02
CA ILE A 229 14.22 7.60 -7.22
C ILE A 229 14.59 8.81 -8.07
N PRO A 230 15.01 8.64 -9.32
CA PRO A 230 15.37 9.75 -10.19
C PRO A 230 14.23 10.76 -10.35
N GLY A 231 14.46 12.02 -10.00
CA GLY A 231 13.49 13.10 -10.14
C GLY A 231 12.27 13.04 -9.21
N ALA A 232 12.28 12.20 -8.18
CA ALA A 232 11.18 12.14 -7.22
C ALA A 232 11.04 13.45 -6.43
N ARG A 233 9.79 13.80 -6.13
CA ARG A 233 9.45 14.88 -5.19
C ARG A 233 9.20 14.28 -3.82
N TYR A 234 9.61 15.02 -2.77
CA TYR A 234 9.35 14.67 -1.37
C TYR A 234 8.55 15.76 -0.68
N VAL A 235 7.57 15.36 0.12
CA VAL A 235 6.81 16.26 1.01
C VAL A 235 6.57 15.56 2.35
N GLU A 236 6.32 16.35 3.40
CA GLU A 236 5.87 15.86 4.69
C GLU A 236 4.39 16.17 4.91
N SER A 237 3.69 15.30 5.63
CA SER A 237 2.30 15.48 5.98
C SER A 237 2.02 15.04 7.42
N ILE A 238 1.06 15.71 8.07
CA ILE A 238 0.65 15.39 9.44
C ILE A 238 -0.26 14.15 9.42
N SER A 239 0.35 12.97 9.46
CA SER A 239 -0.32 11.67 9.45
C SER A 239 0.54 10.60 10.11
N GLY A 240 -0.01 9.40 10.30
CA GLY A 240 0.71 8.22 10.74
C GLY A 240 1.03 7.28 9.56
N HIS A 241 1.30 6.00 9.89
CA HIS A 241 1.80 5.01 8.92
C HIS A 241 0.80 4.64 7.82
N PHE A 242 -0.48 4.62 8.14
CA PHE A 242 -1.56 4.28 7.22
C PHE A 242 -2.31 5.52 6.73
N MET A 243 -1.59 6.47 6.16
CA MET A 243 -2.11 7.80 5.79
C MET A 243 -3.44 7.75 5.03
N ALA A 244 -3.62 6.81 4.11
CA ALA A 244 -4.86 6.69 3.33
C ALA A 244 -6.08 6.34 4.18
N VAL A 245 -5.86 5.68 5.33
CA VAL A 245 -6.90 5.33 6.30
C VAL A 245 -7.04 6.39 7.39
N GLU A 246 -5.92 6.90 7.90
CA GLU A 246 -5.88 7.79 9.06
C GLU A 246 -6.31 9.21 8.72
N THR A 247 -5.84 9.70 7.58
CA THR A 247 -6.10 11.07 7.08
C THR A 247 -6.38 11.04 5.56
N PRO A 248 -7.49 10.39 5.12
CA PRO A 248 -7.80 10.17 3.71
C PRO A 248 -7.89 11.46 2.89
N ASP A 249 -8.39 12.54 3.50
CA ASP A 249 -8.48 13.85 2.84
C ASP A 249 -7.09 14.42 2.55
N LEU A 250 -6.17 14.38 3.52
CA LEU A 250 -4.78 14.83 3.32
C LEU A 250 -4.05 13.96 2.28
N PHE A 251 -4.30 12.65 2.28
CA PHE A 251 -3.74 11.77 1.25
C PHE A 251 -4.23 12.19 -0.14
N ALA A 252 -5.53 12.42 -0.29
CA ALA A 252 -6.13 12.86 -1.55
C ALA A 252 -5.65 14.26 -1.99
N GLU A 253 -5.50 15.19 -1.06
CA GLU A 253 -4.96 16.55 -1.31
C GLU A 253 -3.55 16.53 -1.89
N HIS A 254 -2.70 15.60 -1.47
CA HIS A 254 -1.38 15.41 -2.06
C HIS A 254 -1.43 14.62 -3.37
N ALA A 255 -2.18 13.51 -3.38
CA ALA A 255 -2.15 12.54 -4.46
C ALA A 255 -2.88 13.02 -5.71
N VAL A 256 -4.11 13.51 -5.59
CA VAL A 256 -4.94 13.83 -6.76
C VAL A 256 -4.32 14.94 -7.62
N PRO A 257 -3.87 16.09 -7.09
CA PRO A 257 -3.21 17.11 -7.90
C PRO A 257 -1.91 16.63 -8.55
N PHE A 258 -1.13 15.80 -7.84
CA PHE A 258 0.11 15.25 -8.40
C PHE A 258 -0.18 14.29 -9.56
N LEU A 259 -1.15 13.41 -9.41
CA LEU A 259 -1.52 12.43 -10.44
C LEU A 259 -2.14 13.10 -11.68
N THR A 260 -2.83 14.23 -11.53
CA THR A 260 -3.43 14.98 -12.64
C THR A 260 -2.49 16.00 -13.31
N ALA A 261 -1.30 16.24 -12.75
CA ALA A 261 -0.38 17.24 -13.30
C ALA A 261 0.14 16.81 -14.69
N GLY A 262 -0.07 17.65 -15.70
CA GLY A 262 0.35 17.41 -17.10
C GLY A 262 -0.69 16.67 -17.97
N VAL A 263 -1.86 16.40 -17.43
CA VAL A 263 -3.02 16.00 -18.24
C VAL A 263 -3.57 17.26 -18.92
N SER A 264 -3.37 17.39 -20.22
CA SER A 264 -4.03 18.44 -21.02
C SER A 264 -5.54 18.23 -20.92
N LYS A 265 -6.26 19.30 -20.61
CA LYS A 265 -7.74 19.32 -20.61
C LYS A 265 -8.28 19.04 -22.00
#